data_14c684204157f5cce44221b890ba923b
#
_entry.id   14c684204157f5cce44221b890ba923b
#
_cell.length_a   1.000
_cell.length_b   1.000
_cell.length_c   1.000
_cell.angle_alpha   90.00
_cell.angle_beta   90.00
_cell.angle_gamma   90.00
#
_symmetry.space_group_name_H-M   'P 1'
#
loop_
_entity.id
_entity.type
_entity.pdbx_description
1 polymer ?
#
loop_
_entity_poly.entity_id
_entity_poly.type
_entity_poly.pdbx_seq_one_letter_code
_entity_poly.pdbx_strand_id
1 'polypeptide(L)'
;VLEFFTDAACTDPVARWAETDGKFTVTYSTTDTGETGMTIEMTADGLKEMNTAVYSDASMVNSGYSDCTLRITYAATVNSSADVVYGDNGNPNEVVLTWKRTSQNSYDTLKDDAKVFTYGLELTKLFSDGKGDFSKVQFFMQNKTDGYYVKAKLDEATGVYYATDHVADKKDATRFVPTAKD
;
A
#
# COMPACT_ATOMS: atom_id res chain seq x y z
N VAL A 1 5.84 -10.88 -2.37
CA VAL A 1 7.19 -11.29 -2.78
C VAL A 1 8.17 -10.89 -1.68
N LEU A 2 9.10 -11.78 -1.34
CA LEU A 2 10.23 -11.52 -0.45
C LEU A 2 11.51 -11.52 -1.29
N GLU A 3 12.35 -10.52 -1.12
CA GLU A 3 13.60 -10.36 -1.84
C GLU A 3 14.75 -10.11 -0.86
N PHE A 4 15.86 -10.79 -1.06
CA PHE A 4 17.03 -10.72 -0.19
C PHE A 4 18.19 -10.03 -0.92
N PHE A 5 18.84 -9.10 -0.25
CA PHE A 5 19.91 -8.28 -0.82
C PHE A 5 21.13 -8.29 0.08
N THR A 6 22.31 -8.31 -0.52
CA THR A 6 23.56 -8.16 0.22
C THR A 6 23.91 -6.71 0.52
N ASP A 7 23.21 -5.77 -0.11
CA ASP A 7 23.39 -4.34 0.09
C ASP A 7 22.12 -3.67 0.63
N ALA A 8 22.28 -2.62 1.42
CA ALA A 8 21.17 -1.87 2.00
C ALA A 8 20.39 -1.02 0.98
N ALA A 9 20.95 -0.78 -0.21
CA ALA A 9 20.27 -0.05 -1.29
C ALA A 9 19.27 -0.93 -2.05
N CYS A 10 19.30 -2.25 -1.81
CA CYS A 10 18.39 -3.22 -2.42
C CYS A 10 18.40 -3.15 -3.96
N THR A 11 19.60 -3.15 -4.56
CA THR A 11 19.77 -2.96 -6.00
C THR A 11 19.51 -4.25 -6.77
N ASP A 12 20.26 -5.31 -6.44
CA ASP A 12 20.16 -6.61 -7.10
C ASP A 12 19.89 -7.72 -6.07
N PRO A 13 18.73 -8.39 -6.12
CA PRO A 13 18.40 -9.42 -5.16
C PRO A 13 19.23 -10.68 -5.40
N VAL A 14 19.82 -11.23 -4.34
CA VAL A 14 20.51 -12.52 -4.38
C VAL A 14 19.54 -13.70 -4.34
N ALA A 15 18.33 -13.46 -3.83
CA ALA A 15 17.23 -14.42 -3.88
C ALA A 15 15.89 -13.69 -3.90
N ARG A 16 14.90 -14.36 -4.46
CA ARG A 16 13.52 -13.89 -4.53
C ARG A 16 12.57 -15.05 -4.30
N TRP A 17 11.67 -14.89 -3.35
CA TRP A 17 10.65 -15.88 -3.02
C TRP A 17 9.26 -15.35 -3.32
N ALA A 18 8.51 -16.13 -4.07
CA ALA A 18 7.08 -15.96 -4.21
C ALA A 18 6.34 -16.81 -3.16
N GLU A 19 5.09 -16.52 -2.91
CA GLU A 19 4.26 -17.31 -1.98
C GLU A 19 4.13 -18.78 -2.43
N THR A 20 4.12 -19.01 -3.77
CA THR A 20 4.09 -20.34 -4.38
C THR A 20 5.31 -21.21 -4.10
N ASP A 21 6.40 -20.62 -3.63
CA ASP A 21 7.65 -21.36 -3.34
C ASP A 21 7.59 -22.08 -1.99
N GLY A 22 6.53 -21.84 -1.20
CA GLY A 22 6.29 -22.53 0.07
C GLY A 22 7.27 -22.16 1.20
N LYS A 23 8.05 -21.08 1.02
CA LYS A 23 9.03 -20.62 2.01
C LYS A 23 8.42 -19.75 3.10
N PHE A 24 7.27 -19.20 2.83
CA PHE A 24 6.46 -18.41 3.77
C PHE A 24 4.97 -18.60 3.45
N THR A 25 4.14 -18.25 4.41
CA THR A 25 2.68 -18.19 4.24
C THR A 25 2.21 -16.76 4.43
N VAL A 26 1.12 -16.41 3.77
CA VAL A 26 0.45 -15.11 3.93
C VAL A 26 -0.97 -15.36 4.40
N THR A 27 -1.35 -14.71 5.49
CA THR A 27 -2.73 -14.72 5.99
C THR A 27 -3.25 -13.29 6.07
N TYR A 28 -4.52 -13.12 5.79
CA TYR A 28 -5.19 -11.83 5.86
C TYR A 28 -6.22 -11.85 7.00
N SER A 29 -6.34 -10.74 7.67
CA SER A 29 -7.33 -10.53 8.72
C SER A 29 -8.05 -9.21 8.50
N THR A 30 -9.28 -9.14 9.01
CA THR A 30 -10.04 -7.89 9.07
C THR A 30 -10.60 -7.77 10.47
N THR A 31 -10.40 -6.61 11.10
CA THR A 31 -10.98 -6.31 12.41
C THR A 31 -12.46 -5.95 12.28
N ASP A 32 -13.17 -5.94 13.40
CA ASP A 32 -14.59 -5.50 13.45
C ASP A 32 -14.75 -4.00 13.07
N THR A 33 -13.65 -3.23 13.15
CA THR A 33 -13.59 -1.83 12.73
C THR A 33 -13.27 -1.64 11.25
N GLY A 34 -13.05 -2.74 10.52
CA GLY A 34 -12.74 -2.74 9.08
C GLY A 34 -11.27 -2.54 8.74
N GLU A 35 -10.39 -2.48 9.72
CA GLU A 35 -8.94 -2.47 9.48
C GLU A 35 -8.50 -3.82 8.95
N THR A 36 -7.66 -3.82 7.93
CA THR A 36 -7.12 -5.03 7.32
C THR A 36 -5.68 -5.24 7.73
N GLY A 37 -5.36 -6.50 8.07
CA GLY A 37 -4.01 -6.92 8.40
C GLY A 37 -3.51 -7.98 7.44
N MET A 38 -2.21 -8.03 7.25
CA MET A 38 -1.51 -9.09 6.53
C MET A 38 -0.39 -9.63 7.43
N THR A 39 -0.42 -10.93 7.67
CA THR A 39 0.65 -11.63 8.39
C THR A 39 1.44 -12.49 7.43
N ILE A 40 2.75 -12.32 7.43
CA ILE A 40 3.70 -13.15 6.70
C ILE A 40 4.46 -13.98 7.71
N GLU A 41 4.34 -15.30 7.62
CA GLU A 41 5.01 -16.24 8.53
C GLU A 41 5.96 -17.14 7.73
N MET A 42 7.22 -17.20 8.16
CA MET A 42 8.22 -18.06 7.56
C MET A 42 7.94 -19.52 7.89
N THR A 43 7.93 -20.37 6.88
CA THR A 43 7.83 -21.82 7.09
C THR A 43 9.14 -22.40 7.64
N ALA A 44 9.10 -23.64 8.10
CA ALA A 44 10.30 -24.34 8.55
C ALA A 44 11.35 -24.44 7.42
N ASP A 45 10.92 -24.64 6.19
CA ASP A 45 11.81 -24.70 5.02
C ASP A 45 12.39 -23.32 4.67
N GLY A 46 11.60 -22.25 4.79
CA GLY A 46 12.07 -20.89 4.63
C GLY A 46 13.12 -20.51 5.67
N LEU A 47 12.84 -20.81 6.96
CA LEU A 47 13.79 -20.58 8.05
C LEU A 47 15.08 -21.39 7.87
N LYS A 48 14.96 -22.64 7.44
CA LYS A 48 16.12 -23.48 7.16
C LYS A 48 17.00 -22.88 6.07
N GLU A 49 16.41 -22.44 4.97
CA GLU A 49 17.14 -21.84 3.85
C GLU A 49 17.79 -20.51 4.26
N MET A 50 17.07 -19.66 5.01
CA MET A 50 17.62 -18.41 5.55
C MET A 50 18.86 -18.63 6.43
N ASN A 51 18.85 -19.71 7.24
CA ASN A 51 19.89 -19.98 8.24
C ASN A 51 20.86 -21.08 7.81
N THR A 52 20.94 -21.41 6.54
CA THR A 52 21.89 -22.41 6.04
C THR A 52 23.30 -21.93 6.28
N ALA A 53 24.08 -22.73 6.99
CA ALA A 53 25.49 -22.48 7.23
C ALA A 53 26.32 -23.64 6.67
N VAL A 54 27.45 -23.32 6.07
CA VAL A 54 28.40 -24.29 5.54
C VAL A 54 29.71 -24.13 6.29
N TYR A 55 30.25 -25.25 6.74
CA TYR A 55 31.56 -25.28 7.37
C TYR A 55 32.63 -25.37 6.27
N SER A 56 33.47 -24.35 6.14
CA SER A 56 34.55 -24.28 5.17
C SER A 56 35.82 -23.79 5.86
N ASP A 57 36.97 -24.49 5.62
CA ASP A 57 38.31 -24.10 6.08
C ASP A 57 38.39 -23.75 7.58
N ALA A 58 37.75 -24.57 8.45
CA ALA A 58 37.66 -24.38 9.88
C ALA A 58 36.85 -23.13 10.32
N SER A 59 36.13 -22.52 9.41
CA SER A 59 35.20 -21.43 9.67
C SER A 59 33.79 -21.81 9.28
N MET A 60 32.80 -21.36 10.07
CA MET A 60 31.41 -21.47 9.66
C MET A 60 31.05 -20.26 8.79
N VAL A 61 30.65 -20.52 7.56
CA VAL A 61 30.21 -19.51 6.63
C VAL A 61 28.70 -19.62 6.46
N ASN A 62 27.98 -18.53 6.68
CA ASN A 62 26.56 -18.48 6.39
C ASN A 62 26.38 -18.44 4.87
N SER A 63 25.75 -19.47 4.30
CA SER A 63 25.39 -19.54 2.89
C SER A 63 23.91 -19.25 2.67
N GLY A 64 23.15 -18.97 3.75
CA GLY A 64 21.76 -18.54 3.69
C GLY A 64 21.61 -17.02 3.58
N TYR A 65 20.45 -16.53 3.95
CA TYR A 65 20.08 -15.13 3.77
C TYR A 65 19.93 -14.37 5.09
N SER A 66 20.39 -14.91 6.22
CA SER A 66 20.25 -14.26 7.54
C SER A 66 21.01 -12.94 7.66
N ASP A 67 22.05 -12.75 6.86
CA ASP A 67 22.86 -11.52 6.84
C ASP A 67 22.41 -10.54 5.73
N CYS A 68 21.35 -10.89 5.00
CA CYS A 68 20.81 -10.07 3.93
C CYS A 68 19.78 -9.05 4.44
N THR A 69 19.65 -7.96 3.70
CA THR A 69 18.51 -7.06 3.83
C THR A 69 17.29 -7.70 3.19
N LEU A 70 16.20 -7.84 3.93
CA LEU A 70 14.93 -8.36 3.42
C LEU A 70 14.03 -7.22 2.97
N ARG A 71 13.59 -7.25 1.72
CA ARG A 71 12.55 -6.38 1.18
C ARG A 71 11.27 -7.19 0.96
N ILE A 72 10.16 -6.71 1.53
CA ILE A 72 8.83 -7.26 1.34
C ILE A 72 8.05 -6.33 0.42
N THR A 73 7.60 -6.85 -0.72
CA THR A 73 6.80 -6.08 -1.68
C THR A 73 5.40 -6.67 -1.77
N TYR A 74 4.39 -5.85 -1.54
CA TYR A 74 2.99 -6.17 -1.71
C TYR A 74 2.24 -5.00 -2.35
N ALA A 75 1.09 -5.28 -2.92
CA ALA A 75 0.17 -4.26 -3.43
C ALA A 75 -1.06 -4.20 -2.52
N ALA A 76 -1.49 -3.00 -2.22
CA ALA A 76 -2.73 -2.75 -1.48
C ALA A 76 -3.54 -1.67 -2.17
N THR A 77 -4.86 -1.77 -2.10
CA THR A 77 -5.76 -0.75 -2.64
C THR A 77 -6.42 -0.02 -1.49
N VAL A 78 -6.35 1.31 -1.53
CA VAL A 78 -7.12 2.15 -0.63
C VAL A 78 -8.60 2.01 -0.99
N ASN A 79 -9.41 1.52 -0.07
CA ASN A 79 -10.84 1.33 -0.26
C ASN A 79 -11.64 2.55 0.18
N SER A 80 -12.96 2.50 -0.02
CA SER A 80 -13.88 3.58 0.34
C SER A 80 -14.04 3.82 1.85
N SER A 81 -13.52 2.92 2.68
CA SER A 81 -13.52 3.06 4.15
C SER A 81 -12.30 3.82 4.67
N ALA A 82 -11.35 4.18 3.78
CA ALA A 82 -10.23 5.00 4.18
C ALA A 82 -10.70 6.39 4.61
N ASP A 83 -10.23 6.83 5.76
CA ASP A 83 -10.56 8.15 6.28
C ASP A 83 -9.98 9.23 5.38
N VAL A 84 -10.84 10.13 4.92
CA VAL A 84 -10.39 11.39 4.30
C VAL A 84 -10.07 12.35 5.43
N VAL A 85 -8.80 12.40 5.81
CA VAL A 85 -8.35 13.21 6.95
C VAL A 85 -7.65 14.45 6.45
N TYR A 86 -8.15 15.60 6.87
CA TYR A 86 -7.47 16.88 6.64
C TYR A 86 -6.33 17.04 7.67
N GLY A 87 -5.12 17.34 7.17
CA GLY A 87 -3.94 17.54 8.02
C GLY A 87 -3.01 16.32 8.08
N ASP A 88 -2.20 16.24 9.14
CA ASP A 88 -1.08 15.29 9.25
C ASP A 88 -1.47 13.89 9.77
N ASN A 89 -2.76 13.62 9.99
CA ASN A 89 -3.17 12.38 10.62
C ASN A 89 -3.10 11.15 9.69
N GLY A 90 -3.44 11.26 8.42
CA GLY A 90 -3.34 10.17 7.43
C GLY A 90 -3.96 8.83 7.88
N ASN A 91 -4.00 7.88 6.99
CA ASN A 91 -4.34 6.50 7.31
C ASN A 91 -3.05 5.76 7.71
N PRO A 92 -2.93 5.27 8.95
CA PRO A 92 -1.70 4.63 9.42
C PRO A 92 -1.53 3.25 8.79
N ASN A 93 -0.28 2.87 8.54
CA ASN A 93 0.13 1.53 8.20
C ASN A 93 1.29 1.15 9.13
N GLU A 94 1.06 0.24 10.06
CA GLU A 94 2.08 -0.27 10.98
C GLU A 94 2.64 -1.59 10.46
N VAL A 95 3.95 -1.74 10.50
CA VAL A 95 4.64 -3.01 10.30
C VAL A 95 5.30 -3.46 11.61
N VAL A 96 5.09 -4.73 11.94
CA VAL A 96 5.69 -5.35 13.13
C VAL A 96 6.49 -6.57 12.69
N LEU A 97 7.80 -6.54 12.91
CA LEU A 97 8.67 -7.70 12.76
C LEU A 97 8.81 -8.38 14.12
N THR A 98 8.49 -9.67 14.17
CA THR A 98 8.64 -10.50 15.37
C THR A 98 9.55 -11.69 15.06
N TRP A 99 10.58 -11.90 15.86
CA TRP A 99 11.50 -13.01 15.68
C TRP A 99 11.94 -13.59 17.03
N LYS A 100 12.45 -14.80 16.97
CA LYS A 100 13.00 -15.48 18.13
C LYS A 100 14.24 -16.27 17.73
N ARG A 101 15.30 -16.18 18.54
CA ARG A 101 16.46 -17.07 18.42
C ARG A 101 16.12 -18.41 19.06
N THR A 102 16.70 -19.50 18.55
CA THR A 102 16.47 -20.85 19.06
C THR A 102 16.83 -20.98 20.56
N SER A 103 17.79 -20.19 21.04
CA SER A 103 18.23 -20.16 22.42
C SER A 103 17.40 -19.29 23.38
N GLN A 104 16.39 -18.58 22.85
CA GLN A 104 15.55 -17.65 23.62
C GLN A 104 14.15 -18.21 23.82
N ASN A 105 13.55 -17.90 24.98
CA ASN A 105 12.15 -18.26 25.29
C ASN A 105 11.17 -17.13 24.95
N SER A 106 11.66 -15.91 24.71
CA SER A 106 10.87 -14.74 24.35
C SER A 106 11.09 -14.31 22.89
N TYR A 107 10.09 -13.66 22.32
CA TYR A 107 10.22 -13.02 21.02
C TYR A 107 10.75 -11.59 21.19
N ASP A 108 11.61 -11.18 20.28
CA ASP A 108 11.97 -9.79 20.05
C ASP A 108 11.02 -9.19 19.03
N THR A 109 10.76 -7.90 19.12
CA THR A 109 9.89 -7.17 18.18
C THR A 109 10.53 -5.86 17.76
N LEU A 110 10.36 -5.52 16.48
CA LEU A 110 10.66 -4.21 15.90
C LEU A 110 9.40 -3.68 15.24
N LYS A 111 9.11 -2.40 15.45
CA LYS A 111 7.95 -1.73 14.86
C LYS A 111 8.40 -0.52 14.06
N ASP A 112 7.71 -0.31 12.95
CA ASP A 112 7.81 0.92 12.16
C ASP A 112 6.44 1.26 11.58
N ASP A 113 6.22 2.51 11.24
CA ASP A 113 4.97 2.97 10.68
C ASP A 113 5.17 3.88 9.47
N ALA A 114 4.17 3.89 8.61
CA ALA A 114 4.03 4.82 7.51
C ALA A 114 2.60 5.32 7.45
N LYS A 115 2.37 6.42 6.75
CA LYS A 115 1.02 6.98 6.58
C LYS A 115 0.68 7.10 5.11
N VAL A 116 -0.54 6.69 4.78
CA VAL A 116 -1.14 6.93 3.47
C VAL A 116 -2.17 8.03 3.62
N PHE A 117 -2.06 9.07 2.80
CA PHE A 117 -2.95 10.22 2.84
C PHE A 117 -3.99 10.10 1.74
N THR A 118 -5.25 10.26 2.11
CA THR A 118 -6.38 10.36 1.20
C THR A 118 -6.98 11.75 1.30
N TYR A 119 -7.24 12.35 0.15
CA TYR A 119 -7.74 13.72 0.09
C TYR A 119 -9.12 13.76 -0.55
N GLY A 120 -10.00 14.57 0.01
CA GLY A 120 -11.26 14.94 -0.57
C GLY A 120 -11.24 16.38 -1.08
N LEU A 121 -11.97 16.64 -2.15
CA LEU A 121 -12.23 17.98 -2.66
C LEU A 121 -13.72 18.16 -2.78
N GLU A 122 -14.26 19.19 -2.11
CA GLU A 122 -15.63 19.64 -2.31
C GLU A 122 -15.60 20.95 -3.11
N LEU A 123 -16.34 20.97 -4.22
CA LEU A 123 -16.47 22.14 -5.08
C LEU A 123 -17.93 22.53 -5.20
N THR A 124 -18.28 23.69 -4.69
CA THR A 124 -19.63 24.27 -4.84
C THR A 124 -19.67 25.22 -6.05
N LYS A 125 -20.57 24.96 -6.99
CA LYS A 125 -20.83 25.85 -8.13
C LYS A 125 -22.06 26.71 -7.84
N LEU A 126 -21.88 28.02 -7.95
CA LEU A 126 -22.95 28.99 -7.85
C LEU A 126 -23.08 29.79 -9.15
N PHE A 127 -24.30 30.19 -9.50
CA PHE A 127 -24.58 31.14 -10.57
C PHE A 127 -24.97 32.47 -9.94
N SER A 128 -24.33 33.56 -10.36
CA SER A 128 -24.53 34.89 -9.77
C SER A 128 -25.93 35.45 -9.97
N ASP A 129 -26.61 34.99 -11.00
CA ASP A 129 -27.99 35.42 -11.34
C ASP A 129 -29.06 34.42 -10.86
N GLY A 130 -28.63 33.29 -10.23
CA GLY A 130 -29.51 32.21 -9.76
C GLY A 130 -30.24 31.44 -10.87
N LYS A 131 -29.91 31.67 -12.14
CA LYS A 131 -30.65 31.13 -13.30
C LYS A 131 -29.83 30.15 -14.17
N GLY A 132 -28.65 29.83 -13.76
CA GLY A 132 -27.77 28.89 -14.49
C GLY A 132 -28.31 27.47 -14.51
N ASP A 133 -28.01 26.76 -15.59
CA ASP A 133 -28.38 25.37 -15.78
C ASP A 133 -27.21 24.46 -15.34
N PHE A 134 -27.35 23.84 -14.18
CA PHE A 134 -26.34 22.94 -13.64
C PHE A 134 -26.09 21.72 -14.50
N SER A 135 -27.04 21.27 -15.31
CA SER A 135 -26.88 20.13 -16.22
C SER A 135 -25.83 20.37 -17.31
N LYS A 136 -25.52 21.62 -17.58
CA LYS A 136 -24.52 22.04 -18.55
C LYS A 136 -23.14 22.30 -17.96
N VAL A 137 -22.99 22.19 -16.64
CA VAL A 137 -21.74 22.41 -15.94
C VAL A 137 -20.93 21.12 -15.90
N GLN A 138 -19.69 21.19 -16.33
CA GLN A 138 -18.76 20.07 -16.28
C GLN A 138 -17.41 20.57 -15.77
N PHE A 139 -16.78 19.76 -14.93
CA PHE A 139 -15.44 19.99 -14.42
C PHE A 139 -14.50 18.87 -14.83
N PHE A 140 -13.21 19.21 -14.88
CA PHE A 140 -12.12 18.25 -15.00
C PHE A 140 -11.14 18.54 -13.88
N MET A 141 -10.62 17.47 -13.26
CA MET A 141 -9.58 17.59 -12.25
C MET A 141 -8.23 17.30 -12.87
N GLN A 142 -7.27 18.20 -12.70
CA GLN A 142 -5.90 18.04 -13.15
C GLN A 142 -4.93 18.16 -11.98
N ASN A 143 -4.05 17.18 -11.85
CA ASN A 143 -2.86 17.30 -11.02
C ASN A 143 -1.81 18.11 -11.81
N LYS A 144 -1.54 19.33 -11.35
CA LYS A 144 -0.60 20.24 -12.03
C LYS A 144 0.85 19.85 -11.82
N THR A 145 1.16 19.18 -10.70
CA THR A 145 2.53 18.78 -10.36
C THR A 145 3.00 17.66 -11.28
N ASP A 146 2.15 16.65 -11.48
CA ASP A 146 2.50 15.46 -12.25
C ASP A 146 1.95 15.48 -13.68
N GLY A 147 1.14 16.48 -14.03
CA GLY A 147 0.68 16.74 -15.39
C GLY A 147 -0.45 15.84 -15.89
N TYR A 148 -1.10 15.06 -15.04
CA TYR A 148 -2.18 14.16 -15.45
C TYR A 148 -3.58 14.66 -15.07
N TYR A 149 -4.60 14.09 -15.71
CA TYR A 149 -6.01 14.26 -15.38
C TYR A 149 -6.56 13.05 -14.64
N VAL A 150 -7.51 13.30 -13.72
CA VAL A 150 -8.09 12.26 -12.87
C VAL A 150 -9.20 11.51 -13.61
N LYS A 151 -9.17 10.19 -13.53
CA LYS A 151 -10.30 9.32 -13.79
C LYS A 151 -10.99 8.96 -12.47
N ALA A 152 -12.31 9.00 -12.46
CA ALA A 152 -13.10 8.71 -11.27
C ALA A 152 -14.40 8.01 -11.65
N LYS A 153 -14.96 7.29 -10.70
CA LYS A 153 -16.27 6.64 -10.78
C LYS A 153 -17.20 7.31 -9.78
N LEU A 154 -18.42 7.64 -10.24
CA LEU A 154 -19.48 8.13 -9.36
C LEU A 154 -20.07 6.95 -8.57
N ASP A 155 -20.16 7.12 -7.28
CA ASP A 155 -21.05 6.32 -6.43
C ASP A 155 -22.42 7.01 -6.41
N GLU A 156 -23.38 6.40 -7.06
CA GLU A 156 -24.74 6.96 -7.21
C GLU A 156 -25.48 7.02 -5.87
N ALA A 157 -25.13 6.17 -4.91
CA ALA A 157 -25.78 6.16 -3.59
C ALA A 157 -25.37 7.36 -2.72
N THR A 158 -24.12 7.76 -2.82
CA THR A 158 -23.55 8.86 -2.02
C THR A 158 -23.41 10.17 -2.78
N GLY A 159 -23.44 10.11 -4.12
CA GLY A 159 -23.15 11.26 -4.99
C GLY A 159 -21.67 11.66 -5.00
N VAL A 160 -20.78 10.81 -4.48
CA VAL A 160 -19.34 11.07 -4.37
C VAL A 160 -18.59 10.40 -5.52
N TYR A 161 -17.63 11.11 -6.09
CA TYR A 161 -16.70 10.56 -7.06
C TYR A 161 -15.45 10.01 -6.38
N TYR A 162 -15.11 8.76 -6.65
CA TYR A 162 -13.87 8.14 -6.19
C TYR A 162 -12.87 8.04 -7.35
N ALA A 163 -11.67 8.55 -7.13
CA ALA A 163 -10.59 8.43 -8.12
C ALA A 163 -10.24 6.95 -8.34
N THR A 164 -10.16 6.53 -9.60
CA THR A 164 -9.87 5.15 -9.98
C THR A 164 -8.59 5.02 -10.78
N ASP A 165 -8.17 6.08 -11.49
CA ASP A 165 -7.02 6.07 -12.37
C ASP A 165 -6.62 7.50 -12.75
N HIS A 166 -5.59 7.65 -13.55
CA HIS A 166 -5.16 8.90 -14.14
C HIS A 166 -4.82 8.75 -15.63
N VAL A 167 -4.99 9.82 -16.41
CA VAL A 167 -4.73 9.83 -17.85
C VAL A 167 -3.99 11.11 -18.24
N ALA A 168 -3.18 11.01 -19.31
CA ALA A 168 -2.43 12.16 -19.81
C ALA A 168 -3.34 13.18 -20.52
N ASP A 169 -4.33 12.71 -21.27
CA ASP A 169 -5.19 13.55 -22.09
C ASP A 169 -6.50 13.89 -21.38
N LYS A 170 -6.89 15.16 -21.42
CA LYS A 170 -8.15 15.66 -20.88
C LYS A 170 -9.39 14.96 -21.49
N LYS A 171 -9.33 14.55 -22.75
CA LYS A 171 -10.45 13.88 -23.45
C LYS A 171 -10.83 12.54 -22.83
N ASP A 172 -9.86 11.86 -22.19
CA ASP A 172 -10.00 10.54 -21.56
C ASP A 172 -10.30 10.63 -20.05
N ALA A 173 -10.28 11.85 -19.50
CA ALA A 173 -10.55 12.12 -18.10
C ALA A 173 -12.05 12.05 -17.77
N THR A 174 -12.35 11.84 -16.49
CA THR A 174 -13.74 11.93 -16.03
C THR A 174 -14.25 13.36 -16.10
N ARG A 175 -15.46 13.50 -16.62
CA ARG A 175 -16.25 14.73 -16.57
C ARG A 175 -17.06 14.72 -15.29
N PHE A 176 -16.65 15.52 -14.33
CA PHE A 176 -17.39 15.69 -13.09
C PHE A 176 -18.60 16.60 -13.34
N VAL A 177 -19.76 16.15 -12.98
CA VAL A 177 -21.00 16.94 -13.04
C VAL A 177 -21.46 17.26 -11.62
N PRO A 178 -22.11 18.39 -11.40
CA PRO A 178 -22.70 18.68 -10.10
C PRO A 178 -23.70 17.60 -9.73
N THR A 179 -23.55 17.04 -8.54
CA THR A 179 -24.59 16.22 -7.91
C THR A 179 -25.51 17.17 -7.17
N ALA A 180 -26.82 17.12 -7.44
CA ALA A 180 -27.77 17.95 -6.73
C ALA A 180 -27.69 17.62 -5.23
N LYS A 181 -27.32 18.61 -4.41
CA LYS A 181 -27.64 18.58 -2.98
C LYS A 181 -28.98 19.31 -2.87
N ASP A 182 -29.96 18.60 -2.35
CA ASP A 182 -31.23 19.19 -1.88
C ASP A 182 -30.97 20.18 -0.74
#